data_264c9c356571ca8c7d45ffcf55c87460
#
_entry.id   264c9c356571ca8c7d45ffcf55c87460
#
_cell.length_a   1.000
_cell.length_b   1.000
_cell.length_c   1.000
_cell.angle_alpha   90.00
_cell.angle_beta   90.00
_cell.angle_gamma   90.00
#
_symmetry.space_group_name_H-M   'P 1'
#
loop_
_entity.id
_entity.type
_entity.pdbx_description
1 polymer ?
#
loop_
_entity_poly.entity_id
_entity_poly.type
_entity_poly.pdbx_seq_one_letter_code
_entity_poly.pdbx_strand_id
1 'polypeptide(L)'
;MKPRTAKDLAPRRPVTVHGDATLEEAAHLMLQMDIGSLLVVDDRDHLIGILTDTDFGAVGAPPSGGEPPGPQVLGHRLEGDEVERIYRAARTRRVRDVMSTPVVTVQEDYRIDTVLVCMFQNRIRHVPVVRQHRPVGMISSRDLLQLLFAAGRG
;
A
#
# COMPACT_ATOMS: atom_id res chain seq x y z
N MET A 1 9.14 -22.12 -16.05
CA MET A 1 9.20 -22.68 -14.70
C MET A 1 8.02 -22.19 -13.88
N LYS A 2 7.31 -23.08 -13.20
CA LYS A 2 6.20 -22.65 -12.32
C LYS A 2 6.77 -21.95 -11.08
N PRO A 3 6.22 -20.79 -10.69
CA PRO A 3 6.63 -20.14 -9.46
C PRO A 3 6.34 -21.05 -8.26
N ARG A 4 7.27 -21.14 -7.33
CA ARG A 4 7.16 -21.99 -6.15
C ARG A 4 7.13 -21.22 -4.84
N THR A 5 7.75 -20.05 -4.83
CA THR A 5 7.89 -19.23 -3.64
C THR A 5 7.43 -17.80 -3.89
N ALA A 6 7.28 -17.05 -2.80
CA ALA A 6 6.92 -15.64 -2.85
C ALA A 6 7.87 -14.83 -3.74
N LYS A 7 9.16 -15.13 -3.67
CA LYS A 7 10.19 -14.48 -4.51
C LYS A 7 9.89 -14.65 -6.00
N ASP A 8 9.42 -15.81 -6.40
CA ASP A 8 9.14 -16.10 -7.82
C ASP A 8 7.94 -15.29 -8.35
N LEU A 9 6.98 -14.96 -7.47
CA LEU A 9 5.80 -14.17 -7.82
C LEU A 9 6.04 -12.66 -7.76
N ALA A 10 7.10 -12.22 -7.13
CA ALA A 10 7.39 -10.80 -6.91
C ALA A 10 8.65 -10.39 -7.69
N PRO A 11 8.60 -10.37 -9.04
CA PRO A 11 9.80 -10.16 -9.85
C PRO A 11 10.32 -8.73 -9.86
N ARG A 12 9.57 -7.78 -9.32
CA ARG A 12 9.92 -6.36 -9.36
C ARG A 12 10.21 -5.83 -7.96
N ARG A 13 11.20 -4.93 -7.89
CA ARG A 13 11.42 -4.18 -6.66
C ARG A 13 10.17 -3.37 -6.32
N PRO A 14 9.71 -3.41 -5.08
CA PRO A 14 8.57 -2.60 -4.67
C PRO A 14 8.95 -1.12 -4.67
N VAL A 15 7.98 -0.27 -4.94
CA VAL A 15 8.16 1.17 -4.79
C VAL A 15 8.03 1.51 -3.32
N THR A 16 9.03 2.16 -2.76
CA THR A 16 9.08 2.52 -1.34
C THR A 16 9.14 4.02 -1.17
N VAL A 17 8.74 4.47 0.01
CA VAL A 17 8.85 5.86 0.44
C VAL A 17 9.32 5.86 1.89
N HIS A 18 10.10 6.87 2.26
CA HIS A 18 10.55 7.02 3.64
C HIS A 18 9.41 7.51 4.54
N GLY A 19 9.36 7.01 5.78
CA GLY A 19 8.33 7.44 6.74
C GLY A 19 8.34 8.94 7.04
N ASP A 20 9.49 9.60 6.89
CA ASP A 20 9.63 11.04 7.10
C ASP A 20 9.25 11.89 5.88
N ALA A 21 8.98 11.26 4.73
CA ALA A 21 8.51 11.98 3.55
C ALA A 21 7.15 12.62 3.83
N THR A 22 6.85 13.69 3.11
CA THR A 22 5.53 14.31 3.18
C THR A 22 4.52 13.51 2.37
N LEU A 23 3.24 13.68 2.68
CA LEU A 23 2.18 13.05 1.88
C LEU A 23 2.18 13.59 0.45
N GLU A 24 2.59 14.84 0.24
CA GLU A 24 2.72 15.41 -1.09
C GLU A 24 3.77 14.65 -1.91
N GLU A 25 4.94 14.38 -1.33
CA GLU A 25 5.98 13.59 -1.99
C GLU A 25 5.49 12.18 -2.33
N ALA A 26 4.78 11.55 -1.39
CA ALA A 26 4.20 10.23 -1.62
C ALA A 26 3.15 10.25 -2.74
N ALA A 27 2.28 11.26 -2.75
CA ALA A 27 1.27 11.41 -3.79
C ALA A 27 1.89 11.58 -5.17
N HIS A 28 2.93 12.40 -5.30
CA HIS A 28 3.65 12.58 -6.55
C HIS A 28 4.26 11.26 -7.04
N LEU A 29 4.84 10.49 -6.12
CA LEU A 29 5.43 9.21 -6.46
C LEU A 29 4.37 8.21 -6.94
N MET A 30 3.23 8.14 -6.27
CA MET A 30 2.13 7.27 -6.66
C MET A 30 1.59 7.62 -8.05
N LEU A 31 1.41 8.91 -8.32
CA LEU A 31 0.94 9.39 -9.62
C LEU A 31 1.97 9.14 -10.72
N GLN A 32 3.23 9.41 -10.45
CA GLN A 32 4.32 9.21 -11.40
C GLN A 32 4.49 7.74 -11.80
N MET A 33 4.34 6.84 -10.83
CA MET A 33 4.50 5.40 -11.03
C MET A 33 3.19 4.69 -11.39
N ASP A 34 2.07 5.41 -11.37
CA ASP A 34 0.72 4.87 -11.60
C ASP A 34 0.43 3.67 -10.69
N ILE A 35 0.61 3.87 -9.40
CA ILE A 35 0.39 2.83 -8.38
C ILE A 35 -0.52 3.37 -7.27
N GLY A 36 -1.29 2.47 -6.66
CA GLY A 36 -2.24 2.80 -5.59
C GLY A 36 -1.73 2.54 -4.18
N SER A 37 -0.50 2.07 -4.04
CA SER A 37 0.09 1.78 -2.74
C SER A 37 1.60 1.98 -2.75
N LEU A 38 2.15 2.35 -1.58
CA LEU A 38 3.59 2.49 -1.35
C LEU A 38 3.96 1.72 -0.09
N LEU A 39 5.10 1.06 -0.11
CA LEU A 39 5.69 0.50 1.09
C LEU A 39 6.50 1.59 1.79
N VAL A 40 6.33 1.69 3.09
CA VAL A 40 6.99 2.71 3.90
C VAL A 40 8.17 2.09 4.63
N VAL A 41 9.32 2.70 4.51
CA VAL A 41 10.57 2.20 5.11
C VAL A 41 11.18 3.25 6.03
N ASP A 42 12.05 2.76 6.94
CA ASP A 42 12.85 3.61 7.82
C ASP A 42 14.26 3.85 7.23
N ASP A 43 15.13 4.47 8.00
CA ASP A 43 16.52 4.78 7.59
C ASP A 43 17.37 3.55 7.28
N ARG A 44 16.96 2.37 7.76
CA ARG A 44 17.65 1.10 7.52
C ARG A 44 17.01 0.29 6.40
N ASP A 45 16.07 0.89 5.66
CA ASP A 45 15.26 0.21 4.65
C ASP A 45 14.37 -0.89 5.23
N HIS A 46 14.09 -0.86 6.53
CA HIS A 46 13.14 -1.78 7.13
C HIS A 46 11.72 -1.33 6.85
N LEU A 47 10.86 -2.27 6.50
CA LEU A 47 9.44 -2.02 6.26
C LEU A 47 8.75 -1.66 7.58
N ILE A 48 8.15 -0.48 7.64
CA ILE A 48 7.46 0.02 8.83
C ILE A 48 5.98 0.27 8.64
N GLY A 49 5.50 0.32 7.41
CA GLY A 49 4.08 0.57 7.14
C GLY A 49 3.74 0.43 5.67
N ILE A 50 2.46 0.61 5.37
CA ILE A 50 1.95 0.68 4.00
C ILE A 50 1.06 1.92 3.88
N LEU A 51 1.20 2.63 2.77
CA LEU A 51 0.38 3.80 2.44
C LEU A 51 -0.42 3.48 1.19
N THR A 52 -1.72 3.70 1.23
CA THR A 52 -2.59 3.50 0.07
C THR A 52 -3.26 4.80 -0.34
N ASP A 53 -3.78 4.84 -1.55
CA ASP A 53 -4.49 6.01 -2.07
C ASP A 53 -5.71 6.39 -1.20
N THR A 54 -6.36 5.40 -0.60
CA THR A 54 -7.50 5.64 0.30
C THR A 54 -7.10 6.35 1.59
N ASP A 55 -5.84 6.25 2.01
CA ASP A 55 -5.35 6.95 3.21
C ASP A 55 -5.39 8.47 3.04
N PHE A 56 -5.29 8.96 1.81
CA PHE A 56 -5.37 10.39 1.52
C PHE A 56 -6.77 10.95 1.76
N GLY A 57 -7.81 10.14 1.64
CA GLY A 57 -9.19 10.57 1.88
C GLY A 57 -9.45 10.98 3.32
N ALA A 58 -8.70 10.42 4.27
CA ALA A 58 -8.84 10.72 5.70
C ALA A 58 -8.07 11.98 6.13
N VAL A 59 -7.13 12.46 5.32
CA VAL A 59 -6.19 13.53 5.68
C VAL A 59 -6.88 14.88 5.83
N GLY A 60 -7.95 15.13 5.09
CA GLY A 60 -8.73 16.35 5.16
C GLY A 60 -9.85 16.34 6.20
N ALA A 61 -10.06 15.21 6.88
CA ALA A 61 -11.13 15.10 7.85
C ALA A 61 -10.79 15.88 9.13
N PRO A 62 -11.76 16.60 9.74
CA PRO A 62 -11.51 17.26 11.00
C PRO A 62 -11.20 16.24 12.09
N PRO A 63 -10.29 16.55 13.03
CA PRO A 63 -9.82 15.60 14.04
C PRO A 63 -10.84 15.24 15.12
N SER A 64 -12.01 15.82 15.12
CA SER A 64 -13.08 15.48 16.06
C SER A 64 -13.98 14.39 15.47
N GLY A 65 -14.25 13.36 16.24
CA GLY A 65 -15.08 12.20 15.97
C GLY A 65 -16.43 12.42 15.28
N GLY A 66 -16.42 13.16 14.20
CA GLY A 66 -17.51 13.22 13.26
C GLY A 66 -17.59 11.92 12.46
N GLU A 67 -18.75 11.60 11.99
CA GLU A 67 -18.98 10.43 11.15
C GLU A 67 -17.94 10.39 10.01
N PRO A 68 -17.39 9.21 9.70
CA PRO A 68 -16.54 9.09 8.54
C PRO A 68 -17.30 9.62 7.31
N PRO A 69 -16.60 10.35 6.41
CA PRO A 69 -17.26 10.89 5.23
C PRO A 69 -17.95 9.76 4.49
N GLY A 70 -19.28 9.77 4.49
CA GLY A 70 -20.08 8.81 3.77
C GLY A 70 -19.92 8.98 2.26
N PRO A 71 -20.54 8.08 1.47
CA PRO A 71 -20.45 8.15 0.00
C PRO A 71 -20.92 9.48 -0.58
N GLN A 72 -21.52 10.34 0.20
CA GLN A 72 -21.95 11.68 -0.20
C GLN A 72 -20.78 12.63 -0.50
N VAL A 73 -19.59 12.36 0.02
CA VAL A 73 -18.40 13.18 -0.27
C VAL A 73 -18.00 13.07 -1.73
N LEU A 74 -18.29 11.96 -2.39
CA LEU A 74 -18.00 11.78 -3.81
C LEU A 74 -18.94 12.56 -4.74
N GLY A 75 -20.07 13.03 -4.25
CA GLY A 75 -21.03 13.82 -5.01
C GLY A 75 -21.02 15.32 -4.72
N HIS A 76 -20.30 15.76 -3.71
CA HIS A 76 -20.19 17.19 -3.37
C HIS A 76 -19.00 17.81 -4.08
N ARG A 77 -19.23 18.95 -4.71
CA ARG A 77 -18.13 19.84 -5.08
C ARG A 77 -17.40 20.20 -3.79
N LEU A 78 -16.15 19.82 -3.74
CA LEU A 78 -15.27 20.30 -2.69
C LEU A 78 -15.23 21.83 -2.75
N GLU A 79 -15.64 22.49 -1.70
CA GLU A 79 -15.48 23.93 -1.60
C GLU A 79 -13.99 24.28 -1.56
N GLY A 80 -13.63 25.44 -2.06
CA GLY A 80 -12.22 25.85 -2.15
C GLY A 80 -11.44 25.70 -0.85
N ASP A 81 -12.11 25.93 0.29
CA ASP A 81 -11.50 25.79 1.62
C ASP A 81 -11.16 24.34 1.98
N GLU A 82 -11.94 23.39 1.52
CA GLU A 82 -11.70 21.97 1.77
C GLU A 82 -10.53 21.44 0.93
N VAL A 83 -10.47 21.86 -0.34
CA VAL A 83 -9.35 21.51 -1.22
C VAL A 83 -8.04 22.08 -0.65
N GLU A 84 -8.08 23.34 -0.21
CA GLU A 84 -6.90 24.00 0.37
C GLU A 84 -6.47 23.32 1.66
N ARG A 85 -7.43 22.86 2.47
CA ARG A 85 -7.16 22.15 3.72
C ARG A 85 -6.48 20.82 3.47
N ILE A 86 -6.97 20.05 2.49
CA ILE A 86 -6.37 18.79 2.06
C ILE A 86 -4.94 19.03 1.54
N TYR A 87 -4.79 20.05 0.73
CA TYR A 87 -3.49 20.41 0.15
C TYR A 87 -2.47 20.79 1.23
N ARG A 88 -2.90 21.61 2.21
CA ARG A 88 -2.06 22.00 3.33
C ARG A 88 -1.68 20.80 4.21
N ALA A 89 -2.62 19.93 4.50
CA ALA A 89 -2.38 18.70 5.26
C ALA A 89 -1.39 17.79 4.53
N ALA A 90 -1.50 17.66 3.21
CA ALA A 90 -0.59 16.85 2.41
C ALA A 90 0.84 17.38 2.43
N ARG A 91 1.02 18.68 2.56
CA ARG A 91 2.35 19.30 2.63
C ARG A 91 3.01 19.20 4.00
N THR A 92 2.20 19.16 5.06
CA THR A 92 2.70 19.24 6.44
C THR A 92 2.75 17.88 7.12
N ARG A 93 1.87 16.95 6.77
CA ARG A 93 1.84 15.63 7.37
C ARG A 93 2.87 14.71 6.75
N ARG A 94 3.45 13.86 7.60
CA ARG A 94 4.40 12.87 7.15
C ARG A 94 3.70 11.54 6.89
N VAL A 95 4.29 10.75 6.02
CA VAL A 95 3.81 9.42 5.67
C VAL A 95 3.60 8.55 6.92
N ARG A 96 4.53 8.61 7.87
CA ARG A 96 4.45 7.83 9.12
C ARG A 96 3.21 8.12 9.95
N ASP A 97 2.66 9.32 9.84
CA ASP A 97 1.50 9.74 10.63
C ASP A 97 0.19 9.18 10.08
N VAL A 98 0.20 8.72 8.83
CA VAL A 98 -1.00 8.30 8.10
C VAL A 98 -0.94 6.83 7.68
N MET A 99 0.24 6.25 7.53
CA MET A 99 0.43 4.86 7.09
C MET A 99 -0.30 3.88 8.00
N SER A 100 -0.68 2.74 7.45
CA SER A 100 -1.20 1.61 8.21
C SER A 100 -0.05 0.75 8.74
N THR A 101 -0.14 0.37 10.01
CA THR A 101 0.85 -0.46 10.69
C THR A 101 0.17 -1.23 11.81
N PRO A 102 0.60 -2.47 12.18
CA PRO A 102 1.65 -3.24 11.55
C PRO A 102 1.25 -3.76 10.17
N VAL A 103 2.24 -4.13 9.35
CA VAL A 103 2.02 -4.66 8.01
C VAL A 103 2.11 -6.18 8.03
N VAL A 104 1.12 -6.84 7.45
CA VAL A 104 1.18 -8.28 7.21
C VAL A 104 2.18 -8.51 6.07
N THR A 105 3.20 -9.32 6.30
CA THR A 105 4.26 -9.61 5.34
C THR A 105 4.44 -11.11 5.16
N VAL A 106 5.10 -11.50 4.06
CA VAL A 106 5.56 -12.86 3.84
C VAL A 106 7.06 -12.85 3.57
N GLN A 107 7.73 -13.94 3.96
CA GLN A 107 9.14 -14.11 3.64
C GLN A 107 9.30 -14.53 2.18
N GLU A 108 10.41 -14.18 1.57
CA GLU A 108 10.67 -14.47 0.15
C GLU A 108 10.68 -15.97 -0.17
N ASP A 109 11.00 -16.80 0.80
CA ASP A 109 11.06 -18.26 0.65
C ASP A 109 9.75 -18.96 1.00
N TYR A 110 8.71 -18.21 1.41
CA TYR A 110 7.40 -18.83 1.68
C TYR A 110 6.82 -19.43 0.39
N ARG A 111 6.23 -20.60 0.52
CA ARG A 111 5.53 -21.25 -0.58
C ARG A 111 4.31 -20.42 -0.99
N ILE A 112 3.94 -20.53 -2.25
CA ILE A 112 2.81 -19.79 -2.81
C ILE A 112 1.50 -20.13 -2.10
N ASP A 113 1.30 -21.39 -1.74
CA ASP A 113 0.11 -21.80 -0.99
C ASP A 113 0.05 -21.11 0.38
N THR A 114 1.19 -20.96 1.05
CA THR A 114 1.28 -20.20 2.31
C THR A 114 0.95 -18.73 2.11
N VAL A 115 1.43 -18.13 1.04
CA VAL A 115 1.13 -16.73 0.69
C VAL A 115 -0.37 -16.56 0.46
N LEU A 116 -0.98 -17.47 -0.32
CA LEU A 116 -2.40 -17.44 -0.61
C LEU A 116 -3.24 -17.52 0.68
N VAL A 117 -2.91 -18.45 1.57
CA VAL A 117 -3.59 -18.59 2.87
C VAL A 117 -3.44 -17.33 3.70
N CYS A 118 -2.25 -16.74 3.74
CA CYS A 118 -1.97 -15.52 4.47
C CYS A 118 -2.86 -14.36 3.97
N MET A 119 -2.93 -14.17 2.66
CA MET A 119 -3.75 -13.10 2.08
C MET A 119 -5.24 -13.33 2.33
N PHE A 120 -5.69 -14.57 2.22
CA PHE A 120 -7.09 -14.92 2.44
C PHE A 120 -7.50 -14.72 3.90
N GLN A 121 -6.69 -15.21 4.84
CA GLN A 121 -6.96 -15.09 6.27
C GLN A 121 -6.97 -13.64 6.75
N ASN A 122 -6.10 -12.81 6.18
CA ASN A 122 -5.99 -11.40 6.57
C ASN A 122 -6.85 -10.48 5.71
N ARG A 123 -7.57 -11.02 4.72
CA ARG A 123 -8.44 -10.27 3.81
C ARG A 123 -7.73 -9.10 3.15
N ILE A 124 -6.51 -9.34 2.68
CA ILE A 124 -5.67 -8.34 2.04
C ILE A 124 -5.50 -8.66 0.55
N ARG A 125 -5.38 -7.61 -0.26
CA ARG A 125 -5.19 -7.70 -1.71
C ARG A 125 -3.73 -7.58 -2.12
N HIS A 126 -2.90 -7.12 -1.22
CA HIS A 126 -1.46 -6.93 -1.44
C HIS A 126 -0.71 -7.40 -0.22
N VAL A 127 0.39 -8.07 -0.43
CA VAL A 127 1.26 -8.49 0.66
C VAL A 127 2.70 -8.22 0.29
N PRO A 128 3.42 -7.44 1.12
CA PRO A 128 4.84 -7.22 0.90
C PRO A 128 5.64 -8.50 1.15
N VAL A 129 6.62 -8.73 0.29
CA VAL A 129 7.60 -9.80 0.44
C VAL A 129 8.85 -9.17 1.05
N VAL A 130 9.34 -9.76 2.13
CA VAL A 130 10.49 -9.22 2.86
C VAL A 130 11.62 -10.23 2.98
N ARG A 131 12.83 -9.69 3.11
CA ARG A 131 14.04 -10.41 3.48
C ARG A 131 14.70 -9.60 4.59
N GLN A 132 14.84 -10.21 5.79
CA GLN A 132 15.44 -9.51 6.94
C GLN A 132 14.80 -8.13 7.17
N HIS A 133 13.47 -8.08 7.20
CA HIS A 133 12.65 -6.89 7.40
C HIS A 133 12.69 -5.86 6.25
N ARG A 134 13.45 -6.12 5.20
CA ARG A 134 13.55 -5.23 4.03
C ARG A 134 12.57 -5.69 2.94
N PRO A 135 11.80 -4.78 2.37
CA PRO A 135 10.90 -5.14 1.28
C PRO A 135 11.70 -5.50 0.02
N VAL A 136 11.43 -6.67 -0.53
CA VAL A 136 12.08 -7.15 -1.75
C VAL A 136 11.07 -7.36 -2.89
N GLY A 137 9.77 -7.29 -2.60
CA GLY A 137 8.74 -7.44 -3.60
C GLY A 137 7.36 -7.14 -3.04
N MET A 138 6.37 -7.21 -3.91
CA MET A 138 4.96 -7.07 -3.57
C MET A 138 4.18 -8.09 -4.37
N ILE A 139 3.30 -8.83 -3.71
CA ILE A 139 2.39 -9.77 -4.36
C ILE A 139 0.98 -9.23 -4.23
N SER A 140 0.25 -9.18 -5.34
CA SER A 140 -1.16 -8.80 -5.35
C SER A 140 -2.05 -10.01 -5.57
N SER A 141 -3.33 -9.88 -5.21
CA SER A 141 -4.33 -10.89 -5.52
C SER A 141 -4.43 -11.14 -7.04
N ARG A 142 -4.16 -10.10 -7.84
CA ARG A 142 -4.13 -10.21 -9.29
C ARG A 142 -3.01 -11.13 -9.77
N ASP A 143 -1.84 -11.05 -9.16
CA ASP A 143 -0.71 -11.93 -9.48
C ASP A 143 -1.08 -13.40 -9.25
N LEU A 144 -1.77 -13.67 -8.15
CA LEU A 144 -2.24 -15.02 -7.84
C LEU A 144 -3.29 -15.51 -8.84
N LEU A 145 -4.21 -14.63 -9.25
CA LEU A 145 -5.21 -14.98 -10.26
C LEU A 145 -4.55 -15.30 -11.60
N GLN A 146 -3.57 -14.53 -12.01
CA GLN A 146 -2.81 -14.80 -13.23
C GLN A 146 -2.12 -16.15 -13.17
N LEU A 147 -1.54 -16.49 -12.02
CA LEU A 147 -0.90 -17.78 -11.81
C LEU A 147 -1.91 -18.94 -11.96
N LEU A 148 -3.07 -18.82 -11.33
CA LEU A 148 -4.10 -19.84 -11.37
C LEU A 148 -4.63 -20.06 -12.79
N PHE A 149 -4.88 -18.98 -13.53
CA PHE A 149 -5.37 -19.08 -14.90
C PHE A 149 -4.29 -19.55 -15.88
N ALA A 150 -3.06 -19.14 -15.68
CA ALA A 150 -1.95 -19.64 -16.49
C ALA A 150 -1.76 -21.15 -16.29
N ALA A 151 -1.92 -21.65 -15.07
CA ALA A 151 -1.83 -23.09 -14.78
C ALA A 151 -2.96 -23.90 -15.42
N GLY A 152 -4.14 -23.28 -15.62
CA GLY A 152 -5.29 -23.94 -16.25
C GLY A 152 -5.22 -24.05 -17.77
N ARG A 153 -4.24 -23.39 -18.41
CA ARG A 153 -4.05 -23.40 -19.86
C ARG A 153 -2.92 -24.30 -20.34
N GLY A 154 -2.27 -24.98 -19.43
CA GLY A 154 -1.14 -25.86 -19.73
C GLY A 154 -1.52 -27.15 -20.45
#